data_065fd97ca01b004b36e6079bb39e8bf4
#
_entry.id   065fd97ca01b004b36e6079bb39e8bf4
#
_cell.length_a   1.000
_cell.length_b   1.000
_cell.length_c   1.000
_cell.angle_alpha   90.00
_cell.angle_beta   90.00
_cell.angle_gamma   90.00
#
_symmetry.space_group_name_H-M   'P 1'
#
loop_
_entity.id
_entity.type
_entity.pdbx_description
1 polymer ?
#
loop_
_entity_poly.entity_id
_entity_poly.type
_entity_poly.pdbx_seq_one_letter_code
_entity_poly.pdbx_strand_id
1 'polypeptide(L)'
;MCTAAAYRTKDFYFGRNLDYERSFGESVTVTPRKYPFAFRNGEKWTEHYAMIGMAHMQDGYPLYYDAVNEKGLAIAGLNFVGSAVYHAPVQGKDNVAQFELIPWLLGRCATAAEARAALEKLNLTDEPFCPGMPASQLHWMLADRETCLVIESTADGLHVYENPARVLTNNPPFPMQLFQLNNYARLSPDGPEFRFAKELPFWEYSRGMGAMGLPGDLSSQSRFVRAAFACLNAQSGEDELSSVSQFFHILGAVEQQRGLCRLPDGQYEITLYSGCMNADRGVYYYRTYDNSQLTAVDMHREKLDGAELAAYPLREKMEIFREN
;
A
#
# COMPACT_ATOMS: atom_id res chain seq x y z
N MET A 1 10.79 5.27 0.73
CA MET A 1 10.35 4.10 -0.10
C MET A 1 9.07 3.51 0.49
N CYS A 2 8.50 2.47 -0.10
CA CYS A 2 7.23 1.91 0.36
C CYS A 2 7.05 0.48 -0.16
N THR A 3 6.19 -0.31 0.50
CA THR A 3 5.74 -1.61 0.00
C THR A 3 4.26 -1.78 0.31
N ALA A 4 3.43 -2.09 -0.67
CA ALA A 4 2.03 -2.46 -0.48
C ALA A 4 1.82 -3.94 -0.79
N ALA A 5 0.86 -4.57 -0.13
CA ALA A 5 0.48 -5.96 -0.31
C ALA A 5 -1.03 -6.15 -0.24
N ALA A 6 -1.53 -7.18 -0.93
CA ALA A 6 -2.90 -7.65 -0.86
C ALA A 6 -2.92 -9.15 -0.55
N TYR A 7 -3.62 -9.55 0.50
CA TYR A 7 -3.64 -10.91 1.01
C TYR A 7 -5.08 -11.36 1.22
N ARG A 8 -5.37 -12.61 0.89
CA ARG A 8 -6.72 -13.16 0.98
C ARG A 8 -6.72 -14.46 1.78
N THR A 9 -7.57 -14.50 2.78
CA THR A 9 -7.96 -15.71 3.52
C THR A 9 -9.48 -15.85 3.42
N LYS A 10 -10.18 -16.02 4.52
CA LYS A 10 -11.63 -15.86 4.57
C LYS A 10 -12.05 -14.43 4.25
N ASP A 11 -11.37 -13.43 4.83
CA ASP A 11 -11.54 -12.02 4.53
C ASP A 11 -10.42 -11.53 3.59
N PHE A 12 -10.59 -10.34 3.01
CA PHE A 12 -9.61 -9.67 2.18
C PHE A 12 -8.85 -8.61 2.97
N TYR A 13 -7.52 -8.66 2.89
CA TYR A 13 -6.61 -7.75 3.58
C TYR A 13 -5.78 -6.97 2.57
N PHE A 14 -5.62 -5.68 2.83
CA PHE A 14 -4.79 -4.79 2.05
C PHE A 14 -4.02 -3.87 2.98
N GLY A 15 -2.80 -3.47 2.62
CA GLY A 15 -2.05 -2.54 3.44
C GLY A 15 -0.63 -2.33 2.96
N ARG A 16 0.15 -1.60 3.78
CA ARG A 16 1.48 -1.16 3.36
C ARG A 16 2.44 -0.93 4.51
N ASN A 17 3.75 -0.87 4.17
CA ASN A 17 4.76 -0.14 4.91
C ASN A 17 4.90 1.27 4.30
N LEU A 18 4.89 2.31 5.13
CA LEU A 18 5.37 3.65 4.76
C LEU A 18 6.82 3.77 5.22
N ASP A 19 7.74 3.77 4.26
CA ASP A 19 9.16 3.93 4.53
C ASP A 19 9.57 5.37 4.17
N TYR A 20 10.01 6.13 5.18
CA TYR A 20 10.44 7.52 5.03
C TYR A 20 11.39 7.93 6.16
N GLU A 21 12.04 9.09 6.04
CA GLU A 21 12.97 9.60 7.05
C GLU A 21 12.31 10.37 8.17
N ARG A 22 11.05 10.81 7.98
CA ARG A 22 10.29 11.60 8.98
C ARG A 22 8.79 11.40 8.83
N SER A 23 8.09 11.51 9.95
CA SER A 23 6.62 11.57 10.00
C SER A 23 6.13 12.98 9.60
N PHE A 24 4.95 13.02 8.98
CA PHE A 24 4.20 14.24 8.69
C PHE A 24 3.00 14.42 9.63
N GLY A 25 2.88 13.61 10.69
CA GLY A 25 1.75 13.61 11.60
C GLY A 25 0.58 12.80 11.06
N GLU A 26 0.86 11.57 10.66
CA GLU A 26 -0.11 10.63 10.14
C GLU A 26 -1.18 10.28 11.18
N SER A 27 -2.40 10.10 10.72
CA SER A 27 -3.53 9.64 11.54
C SER A 27 -4.39 8.66 10.77
N VAL A 28 -4.95 7.67 11.47
CA VAL A 28 -6.03 6.87 10.89
C VAL A 28 -7.27 7.74 10.84
N THR A 29 -7.77 7.98 9.63
CA THR A 29 -8.87 8.92 9.40
C THR A 29 -10.06 8.19 8.78
N VAL A 30 -11.23 8.39 9.37
CA VAL A 30 -12.52 7.95 8.83
C VAL A 30 -13.19 9.13 8.16
N THR A 31 -13.46 9.02 6.85
CA THR A 31 -14.26 9.99 6.09
C THR A 31 -15.67 9.44 5.92
N PRO A 32 -16.69 10.08 6.54
CA PRO A 32 -18.07 9.64 6.45
C PRO A 32 -18.70 10.00 5.09
N ARG A 33 -19.84 9.38 4.76
CA ARG A 33 -20.52 9.48 3.44
C ARG A 33 -20.87 10.89 2.99
N LYS A 34 -21.06 11.82 3.91
CA LYS A 34 -21.49 13.21 3.62
C LYS A 34 -20.39 14.24 3.87
N TYR A 35 -19.15 13.80 4.03
CA TYR A 35 -18.02 14.73 4.08
C TYR A 35 -17.96 15.49 2.73
N PRO A 36 -17.87 16.85 2.75
CA PRO A 36 -17.92 17.63 1.52
C PRO A 36 -16.57 17.63 0.82
N PHE A 37 -16.36 16.73 -0.15
CA PHE A 37 -15.20 16.82 -1.01
C PHE A 37 -15.36 17.93 -2.05
N ALA A 38 -14.33 18.75 -2.22
CA ALA A 38 -14.22 19.72 -3.30
C ALA A 38 -12.94 19.41 -4.09
N PHE A 39 -13.10 18.91 -5.32
CA PHE A 39 -12.01 18.50 -6.19
C PHE A 39 -11.52 19.70 -7.04
N ARG A 40 -10.27 19.66 -7.45
CA ARG A 40 -9.63 20.71 -8.26
C ARG A 40 -10.28 20.91 -9.62
N ASN A 41 -10.86 19.86 -10.19
CA ASN A 41 -11.62 19.92 -11.43
C ASN A 41 -12.97 20.67 -11.30
N GLY A 42 -13.32 21.14 -10.09
CA GLY A 42 -14.56 21.85 -9.79
C GLY A 42 -15.72 20.95 -9.32
N GLU A 43 -15.57 19.64 -9.36
CA GLU A 43 -16.56 18.72 -8.78
C GLU A 43 -16.69 18.94 -7.27
N LYS A 44 -17.92 18.87 -6.77
CA LYS A 44 -18.23 18.93 -5.35
C LYS A 44 -19.13 17.76 -5.01
N TRP A 45 -18.68 16.92 -4.07
CA TRP A 45 -19.46 15.79 -3.61
C TRP A 45 -19.93 16.01 -2.18
N THR A 46 -21.19 15.73 -1.95
CA THR A 46 -21.82 15.72 -0.63
C THR A 46 -22.34 14.33 -0.27
N GLU A 47 -22.18 13.37 -1.18
CA GLU A 47 -22.51 11.96 -0.99
C GLU A 47 -21.50 11.10 -1.74
N HIS A 48 -20.90 10.15 -1.04
CA HIS A 48 -19.93 9.20 -1.55
C HIS A 48 -19.84 8.01 -0.59
N TYR A 49 -19.10 6.97 -0.94
CA TYR A 49 -18.83 5.88 0.00
C TYR A 49 -17.96 6.37 1.16
N ALA A 50 -18.28 5.92 2.37
CA ALA A 50 -17.41 6.13 3.52
C ALA A 50 -16.08 5.38 3.33
N MET A 51 -15.00 5.93 3.88
CA MET A 51 -13.67 5.32 3.77
C MET A 51 -12.87 5.50 5.06
N ILE A 52 -11.93 4.59 5.29
CA ILE A 52 -10.96 4.64 6.38
C ILE A 52 -9.56 4.41 5.81
N GLY A 53 -8.57 5.15 6.29
CA GLY A 53 -7.19 5.00 5.85
C GLY A 53 -6.22 5.83 6.65
N MET A 54 -4.94 5.69 6.34
CA MET A 54 -3.89 6.54 6.88
C MET A 54 -3.80 7.82 6.06
N ALA A 55 -3.86 8.97 6.74
CA ALA A 55 -3.84 10.27 6.09
C ALA A 55 -2.99 11.29 6.86
N HIS A 56 -2.41 12.23 6.13
CA HIS A 56 -1.98 13.51 6.67
C HIS A 56 -3.13 14.51 6.59
N MET A 57 -3.48 15.10 7.72
CA MET A 57 -4.56 16.09 7.78
C MET A 57 -3.99 17.48 7.48
N GLN A 58 -4.39 18.09 6.36
CA GLN A 58 -3.98 19.44 5.98
C GLN A 58 -5.21 20.31 5.66
N ASP A 59 -5.40 21.40 6.38
CA ASP A 59 -6.50 22.36 6.21
C ASP A 59 -7.89 21.69 6.18
N GLY A 60 -8.08 20.67 7.02
CA GLY A 60 -9.32 19.89 7.10
C GLY A 60 -9.49 18.85 6.00
N TYR A 61 -8.55 18.72 5.05
CA TYR A 61 -8.58 17.73 3.98
C TYR A 61 -7.71 16.51 4.33
N PRO A 62 -8.22 15.27 4.14
CA PRO A 62 -7.45 14.05 4.38
C PRO A 62 -6.61 13.70 3.15
N LEU A 63 -5.30 13.95 3.21
CA LEU A 63 -4.34 13.51 2.21
C LEU A 63 -3.97 12.06 2.48
N TYR A 64 -4.70 11.14 1.87
CA TYR A 64 -4.54 9.71 2.11
C TYR A 64 -3.26 9.14 1.50
N TYR A 65 -2.53 8.35 2.27
CA TYR A 65 -1.45 7.48 1.81
C TYR A 65 -1.99 6.14 1.32
N ASP A 66 -2.97 5.60 2.02
CA ASP A 66 -3.72 4.39 1.72
C ASP A 66 -5.11 4.48 2.36
N ALA A 67 -6.09 3.80 1.77
CA ALA A 67 -7.42 3.71 2.34
C ALA A 67 -8.21 2.53 1.76
N VAL A 68 -9.29 2.16 2.45
CA VAL A 68 -10.35 1.25 1.99
C VAL A 68 -11.70 1.92 2.17
N ASN A 69 -12.61 1.71 1.22
CA ASN A 69 -13.99 2.15 1.38
C ASN A 69 -14.88 1.06 1.99
N GLU A 70 -16.09 1.43 2.37
CA GLU A 70 -17.11 0.55 2.96
C GLU A 70 -17.59 -0.59 2.04
N LYS A 71 -17.16 -0.61 0.78
CA LYS A 71 -17.44 -1.66 -0.21
C LYS A 71 -16.29 -2.66 -0.35
N GLY A 72 -15.16 -2.42 0.33
CA GLY A 72 -13.99 -3.31 0.31
C GLY A 72 -12.99 -3.00 -0.80
N LEU A 73 -13.15 -1.91 -1.54
CA LEU A 73 -12.14 -1.42 -2.48
C LEU A 73 -11.05 -0.68 -1.72
N ALA A 74 -9.80 -1.08 -1.92
CA ALA A 74 -8.62 -0.52 -1.25
C ALA A 74 -7.61 0.04 -2.26
N ILE A 75 -6.88 1.08 -1.86
CA ILE A 75 -5.82 1.69 -2.67
C ILE A 75 -4.72 2.25 -1.78
N ALA A 76 -3.47 2.21 -2.27
CA ALA A 76 -2.31 2.85 -1.65
C ALA A 76 -1.47 3.57 -2.70
N GLY A 77 -1.00 4.78 -2.37
CA GLY A 77 -0.03 5.52 -3.17
C GLY A 77 1.39 5.29 -2.68
N LEU A 78 2.32 4.98 -3.56
CA LEU A 78 3.73 4.70 -3.27
C LEU A 78 4.63 5.65 -4.08
N ASN A 79 5.79 6.00 -3.54
CA ASN A 79 6.76 6.85 -4.24
C ASN A 79 7.22 6.23 -5.57
N PHE A 80 7.14 7.04 -6.63
CA PHE A 80 7.52 6.68 -8.00
C PHE A 80 8.39 7.79 -8.62
N VAL A 81 9.36 8.26 -7.82
CA VAL A 81 10.19 9.43 -8.11
C VAL A 81 11.00 9.24 -9.39
N GLY A 82 10.95 10.24 -10.29
CA GLY A 82 11.66 10.23 -11.57
C GLY A 82 10.96 9.46 -12.69
N SER A 83 9.90 8.68 -12.37
CA SER A 83 9.10 7.95 -13.36
C SER A 83 7.68 8.49 -13.49
N ALA A 84 7.10 9.01 -12.41
CA ALA A 84 5.77 9.62 -12.45
C ALA A 84 5.79 10.92 -13.26
N VAL A 85 4.86 11.03 -14.21
CA VAL A 85 4.60 12.23 -15.01
C VAL A 85 3.10 12.51 -14.99
N TYR A 86 2.73 13.71 -14.60
CA TYR A 86 1.34 14.17 -14.65
C TYR A 86 1.18 15.17 -15.80
N HIS A 87 -0.02 15.23 -16.35
CA HIS A 87 -0.27 15.95 -17.60
C HIS A 87 -1.16 17.17 -17.38
N ALA A 88 -1.06 18.16 -18.26
CA ALA A 88 -1.98 19.28 -18.27
C ALA A 88 -3.43 18.80 -18.43
N PRO A 89 -4.43 19.54 -17.93
CA PRO A 89 -5.84 19.20 -18.09
C PRO A 89 -6.21 18.94 -19.55
N VAL A 90 -6.92 17.84 -19.79
CA VAL A 90 -7.38 17.41 -21.11
C VAL A 90 -8.90 17.59 -21.21
N GLN A 91 -9.38 18.26 -22.26
CA GLN A 91 -10.81 18.44 -22.49
C GLN A 91 -11.50 17.09 -22.74
N GLY A 92 -12.62 16.85 -22.06
CA GLY A 92 -13.41 15.62 -22.18
C GLY A 92 -12.88 14.44 -21.35
N LYS A 93 -11.84 14.67 -20.52
CA LYS A 93 -11.39 13.71 -19.52
C LYS A 93 -11.70 14.19 -18.10
N ASP A 94 -11.74 13.23 -17.18
CA ASP A 94 -11.82 13.49 -15.74
C ASP A 94 -10.41 13.92 -15.26
N ASN A 95 -10.19 15.24 -15.14
CA ASN A 95 -8.92 15.80 -14.69
C ASN A 95 -8.90 15.81 -13.17
N VAL A 96 -8.05 14.98 -12.56
CA VAL A 96 -7.96 14.79 -11.11
C VAL A 96 -6.53 15.05 -10.65
N ALA A 97 -6.35 15.88 -9.63
CA ALA A 97 -5.03 16.08 -9.05
C ALA A 97 -4.54 14.78 -8.37
N GLN A 98 -3.25 14.51 -8.44
CA GLN A 98 -2.68 13.26 -7.98
C GLN A 98 -3.02 12.94 -6.51
N PHE A 99 -3.11 13.94 -5.63
CA PHE A 99 -3.45 13.77 -4.20
C PHE A 99 -4.94 13.45 -3.98
N GLU A 100 -5.79 13.70 -4.98
CA GLU A 100 -7.23 13.44 -4.95
C GLU A 100 -7.59 12.03 -5.43
N LEU A 101 -6.67 11.30 -6.08
CA LEU A 101 -6.98 10.03 -6.73
C LEU A 101 -7.59 9.00 -5.77
N ILE A 102 -7.06 8.90 -4.55
CA ILE A 102 -7.57 7.95 -3.54
C ILE A 102 -9.03 8.26 -3.19
N PRO A 103 -9.40 9.44 -2.67
CA PRO A 103 -10.78 9.72 -2.35
C PRO A 103 -11.69 9.77 -3.60
N TRP A 104 -11.17 10.16 -4.77
CA TRP A 104 -11.95 10.19 -6.01
C TRP A 104 -12.35 8.79 -6.48
N LEU A 105 -11.46 7.80 -6.40
CA LEU A 105 -11.79 6.41 -6.73
C LEU A 105 -12.66 5.75 -5.65
N LEU A 106 -12.23 5.85 -4.38
CA LEU A 106 -12.93 5.18 -3.29
C LEU A 106 -14.32 5.74 -3.01
N GLY A 107 -14.53 7.03 -3.26
CA GLY A 107 -15.84 7.66 -3.05
C GLY A 107 -16.91 7.21 -4.05
N ARG A 108 -16.52 6.77 -5.24
CA ARG A 108 -17.45 6.44 -6.35
C ARG A 108 -17.48 4.99 -6.77
N CYS A 109 -16.38 4.24 -6.58
CA CYS A 109 -16.24 2.88 -7.07
C CYS A 109 -16.41 1.87 -5.93
N ALA A 110 -17.24 0.86 -6.13
CA ALA A 110 -17.41 -0.25 -5.20
C ALA A 110 -16.43 -1.40 -5.47
N THR A 111 -15.93 -1.53 -6.70
CA THR A 111 -15.09 -2.64 -7.15
C THR A 111 -13.90 -2.16 -7.97
N ALA A 112 -12.87 -3.01 -8.08
CA ALA A 112 -11.72 -2.75 -8.96
C ALA A 112 -12.12 -2.68 -10.44
N ALA A 113 -13.17 -3.37 -10.85
CA ALA A 113 -13.71 -3.31 -12.21
C ALA A 113 -14.33 -1.92 -12.50
N GLU A 114 -15.11 -1.36 -11.57
CA GLU A 114 -15.63 0.01 -11.67
C GLU A 114 -14.51 1.05 -11.68
N ALA A 115 -13.50 0.86 -10.82
CA ALA A 115 -12.33 1.74 -10.80
C ALA A 115 -11.56 1.68 -12.13
N ARG A 116 -11.36 0.50 -12.72
CA ARG A 116 -10.73 0.35 -14.04
C ARG A 116 -11.48 1.13 -15.12
N ALA A 117 -12.81 1.04 -15.14
CA ALA A 117 -13.64 1.77 -16.10
C ALA A 117 -13.55 3.31 -15.90
N ALA A 118 -13.47 3.77 -14.64
CA ALA A 118 -13.27 5.19 -14.34
C ALA A 118 -11.87 5.67 -14.80
N LEU A 119 -10.84 4.84 -14.64
CA LEU A 119 -9.46 5.14 -15.05
C LEU A 119 -9.27 5.33 -16.57
N GLU A 120 -10.14 4.74 -17.41
CA GLU A 120 -10.08 4.93 -18.88
C GLU A 120 -10.27 6.39 -19.30
N LYS A 121 -11.05 7.15 -18.53
CA LYS A 121 -11.34 8.55 -18.77
C LYS A 121 -10.49 9.52 -17.96
N LEU A 122 -9.69 8.98 -17.04
CA LEU A 122 -8.88 9.77 -16.12
C LEU A 122 -7.71 10.45 -16.82
N ASN A 123 -7.40 11.64 -16.36
CA ASN A 123 -6.14 12.34 -16.58
C ASN A 123 -5.63 12.86 -15.23
N LEU A 124 -4.45 12.42 -14.81
CA LEU A 124 -3.83 12.91 -13.58
C LEU A 124 -3.07 14.20 -13.83
N THR A 125 -3.36 15.21 -13.01
CA THR A 125 -2.75 16.54 -13.12
C THR A 125 -1.69 16.77 -12.04
N ASP A 126 -0.75 17.67 -12.33
CA ASP A 126 0.35 18.07 -11.44
C ASP A 126 -0.03 19.21 -10.48
N GLU A 127 -1.31 19.49 -10.35
CA GLU A 127 -1.80 20.55 -9.49
C GLU A 127 -1.37 20.30 -8.01
N PRO A 128 -0.67 21.27 -7.38
CA PRO A 128 -0.24 21.11 -6.00
C PRO A 128 -1.42 21.24 -5.03
N PHE A 129 -1.31 20.62 -3.86
CA PHE A 129 -2.33 20.80 -2.82
C PHE A 129 -2.39 22.26 -2.34
N CYS A 130 -1.23 22.84 -2.03
CA CYS A 130 -1.08 24.24 -1.67
C CYS A 130 0.35 24.73 -2.01
N PRO A 131 0.61 26.05 -1.98
CA PRO A 131 1.97 26.57 -2.10
C PRO A 131 2.90 25.93 -1.08
N GLY A 132 4.00 25.34 -1.55
CA GLY A 132 4.96 24.61 -0.70
C GLY A 132 4.71 23.08 -0.58
N MET A 133 3.59 22.57 -1.09
CA MET A 133 3.32 21.13 -1.21
C MET A 133 3.15 20.76 -2.70
N PRO A 134 4.24 20.56 -3.44
CA PRO A 134 4.19 20.18 -4.85
C PRO A 134 3.54 18.80 -5.02
N ALA A 135 3.11 18.50 -6.24
CA ALA A 135 2.56 17.20 -6.59
C ALA A 135 3.58 16.10 -6.27
N SER A 136 3.18 15.13 -5.46
CA SER A 136 4.00 13.97 -5.10
C SER A 136 4.08 13.01 -6.27
N GLN A 137 5.28 12.55 -6.60
CA GLN A 137 5.50 11.57 -7.67
C GLN A 137 5.13 10.17 -7.16
N LEU A 138 3.93 9.72 -7.51
CA LEU A 138 3.35 8.47 -7.01
C LEU A 138 2.95 7.53 -8.16
N HIS A 139 2.85 6.26 -7.83
CA HIS A 139 2.05 5.24 -8.48
C HIS A 139 1.17 4.54 -7.43
N TRP A 140 0.17 3.80 -7.87
CA TRP A 140 -0.80 3.25 -6.91
C TRP A 140 -1.03 1.77 -7.14
N MET A 141 -1.25 1.06 -6.03
CA MET A 141 -1.82 -0.28 -6.03
C MET A 141 -3.27 -0.17 -5.57
N LEU A 142 -4.19 -0.68 -6.39
CA LEU A 142 -5.63 -0.73 -6.11
C LEU A 142 -6.08 -2.17 -6.14
N ALA A 143 -6.88 -2.58 -5.16
CA ALA A 143 -7.37 -3.94 -5.13
C ALA A 143 -8.72 -4.06 -4.43
N ASP A 144 -9.49 -5.03 -4.86
CA ASP A 144 -10.58 -5.64 -4.12
C ASP A 144 -10.27 -7.13 -3.89
N ARG A 145 -11.24 -7.87 -3.37
CA ARG A 145 -11.10 -9.30 -3.07
C ARG A 145 -10.65 -10.13 -4.27
N GLU A 146 -11.06 -9.77 -5.49
CA GLU A 146 -10.84 -10.58 -6.70
C GLU A 146 -9.68 -10.05 -7.55
N THR A 147 -9.56 -8.73 -7.67
CA THR A 147 -8.66 -8.07 -8.62
C THR A 147 -7.65 -7.19 -7.92
N CYS A 148 -6.41 -7.22 -8.39
CA CYS A 148 -5.34 -6.32 -7.98
C CYS A 148 -4.77 -5.60 -9.20
N LEU A 149 -4.69 -4.28 -9.15
CA LEU A 149 -4.25 -3.40 -10.23
C LEU A 149 -3.08 -2.54 -9.79
N VAL A 150 -2.24 -2.15 -10.74
CA VAL A 150 -1.26 -1.08 -10.58
C VAL A 150 -1.60 0.06 -11.54
N ILE A 151 -1.55 1.28 -11.05
CA ILE A 151 -1.85 2.51 -11.79
C ILE A 151 -0.56 3.33 -11.84
N GLU A 152 -0.05 3.59 -13.04
CA GLU A 152 1.17 4.39 -13.27
C GLU A 152 0.88 5.47 -14.32
N SER A 153 1.16 6.73 -13.98
CA SER A 153 1.15 7.84 -14.94
C SER A 153 2.59 8.17 -15.29
N THR A 154 2.95 7.95 -16.55
CA THR A 154 4.30 8.11 -17.10
C THR A 154 4.28 9.08 -18.29
N ALA A 155 5.45 9.34 -18.88
CA ALA A 155 5.57 10.32 -19.98
C ALA A 155 4.68 9.97 -21.20
N ASP A 156 4.35 8.72 -21.41
CA ASP A 156 3.52 8.20 -22.51
C ASP A 156 2.04 8.00 -22.11
N GLY A 157 1.65 8.37 -20.87
CA GLY A 157 0.26 8.38 -20.42
C GLY A 157 -0.02 7.59 -19.15
N LEU A 158 -1.32 7.37 -18.90
CA LEU A 158 -1.82 6.59 -17.77
C LEU A 158 -1.92 5.10 -18.16
N HIS A 159 -1.30 4.26 -17.37
CA HIS A 159 -1.28 2.81 -17.54
C HIS A 159 -1.96 2.12 -16.36
N VAL A 160 -2.73 1.08 -16.65
CA VAL A 160 -3.38 0.22 -15.65
C VAL A 160 -3.01 -1.23 -15.94
N TYR A 161 -2.27 -1.84 -15.03
CA TYR A 161 -1.77 -3.21 -15.16
C TYR A 161 -2.49 -4.16 -14.19
N GLU A 162 -2.73 -5.40 -14.65
CA GLU A 162 -3.06 -6.51 -13.73
C GLU A 162 -1.85 -6.84 -12.86
N ASN A 163 -2.07 -7.04 -11.58
CA ASN A 163 -1.01 -7.36 -10.64
C ASN A 163 -1.17 -8.77 -10.02
N PRO A 164 -0.70 -9.81 -10.69
CA PRO A 164 -0.75 -11.17 -10.17
C PRO A 164 0.18 -11.41 -8.96
N ALA A 165 1.20 -10.56 -8.78
CA ALA A 165 2.13 -10.64 -7.66
C ALA A 165 1.51 -10.14 -6.34
N ARG A 166 0.40 -9.36 -6.41
CA ARG A 166 -0.32 -8.79 -5.27
C ARG A 166 0.54 -7.92 -4.35
N VAL A 167 1.63 -7.38 -4.86
CA VAL A 167 2.53 -6.46 -4.16
C VAL A 167 2.96 -5.34 -5.10
N LEU A 168 3.29 -4.18 -4.53
CA LEU A 168 3.91 -3.08 -5.23
C LEU A 168 4.97 -2.44 -4.33
N THR A 169 6.08 -2.01 -4.91
CA THR A 169 7.12 -1.26 -4.20
C THR A 169 7.30 0.13 -4.81
N ASN A 170 8.46 0.45 -5.37
CA ASN A 170 8.74 1.76 -5.97
C ASN A 170 9.26 1.55 -7.41
N ASN A 171 10.23 2.36 -7.87
CA ASN A 171 10.89 2.15 -9.16
C ASN A 171 11.60 0.78 -9.25
N PRO A 172 11.75 0.22 -10.46
CA PRO A 172 11.32 0.72 -11.77
C PRO A 172 9.81 0.53 -12.01
N PRO A 173 9.26 0.94 -13.18
CA PRO A 173 7.87 0.68 -13.57
C PRO A 173 7.45 -0.78 -13.41
N PHE A 174 6.19 -0.98 -13.04
CA PHE A 174 5.66 -2.28 -12.65
C PHE A 174 5.91 -3.43 -13.64
N PRO A 175 5.80 -3.26 -14.97
CA PRO A 175 6.11 -4.34 -15.92
C PRO A 175 7.54 -4.85 -15.81
N MET A 176 8.49 -3.97 -15.47
CA MET A 176 9.90 -4.36 -15.26
C MET A 176 10.08 -5.13 -13.95
N GLN A 177 9.38 -4.72 -12.89
CA GLN A 177 9.39 -5.45 -11.61
C GLN A 177 8.80 -6.85 -11.78
N LEU A 178 7.66 -6.96 -12.47
CA LEU A 178 7.01 -8.23 -12.74
C LEU A 178 7.89 -9.14 -13.61
N PHE A 179 8.51 -8.59 -14.67
CA PHE A 179 9.44 -9.34 -15.52
C PHE A 179 10.61 -9.93 -14.71
N GLN A 180 11.14 -9.19 -13.74
CA GLN A 180 12.27 -9.63 -12.95
C GLN A 180 11.97 -10.87 -12.10
N LEU A 181 10.72 -11.16 -11.74
CA LEU A 181 10.34 -12.38 -11.02
C LEU A 181 10.77 -13.66 -11.75
N ASN A 182 10.95 -13.62 -13.10
CA ASN A 182 11.46 -14.76 -13.86
C ASN A 182 12.83 -15.22 -13.37
N ASN A 183 13.69 -14.32 -12.87
CA ASN A 183 14.99 -14.67 -12.34
C ASN A 183 14.91 -15.48 -11.04
N TYR A 184 13.76 -15.46 -10.38
CA TYR A 184 13.48 -16.09 -9.08
C TYR A 184 12.47 -17.24 -9.16
N ALA A 185 12.07 -17.64 -10.37
CA ALA A 185 11.03 -18.65 -10.61
C ALA A 185 11.32 -20.04 -9.99
N ARG A 186 12.56 -20.31 -9.61
CA ARG A 186 12.97 -21.54 -8.95
C ARG A 186 12.91 -21.51 -7.41
N LEU A 187 12.61 -20.35 -6.81
CA LEU A 187 12.45 -20.26 -5.37
C LEU A 187 11.20 -21.04 -4.93
N SER A 188 11.32 -21.74 -3.81
CA SER A 188 10.26 -22.56 -3.24
C SER A 188 10.27 -22.45 -1.71
N PRO A 189 9.11 -22.54 -1.04
CA PRO A 189 9.06 -22.77 0.41
C PRO A 189 9.50 -24.18 0.80
N ASP A 190 9.50 -25.14 -0.15
CA ASP A 190 9.95 -26.51 0.03
C ASP A 190 11.48 -26.61 0.01
N GLY A 191 12.01 -27.83 0.27
CA GLY A 191 13.44 -28.10 0.17
C GLY A 191 13.98 -27.92 -1.27
N PRO A 192 15.32 -27.74 -1.43
CA PRO A 192 15.91 -27.47 -2.74
C PRO A 192 15.95 -28.73 -3.60
N GLU A 193 15.77 -28.55 -4.91
CA GLU A 193 16.08 -29.58 -5.88
C GLU A 193 17.54 -29.43 -6.34
N PHE A 194 18.35 -30.48 -6.13
CA PHE A 194 19.78 -30.50 -6.50
C PHE A 194 19.94 -30.88 -7.99
N ARG A 195 19.93 -29.90 -8.87
CA ARG A 195 20.02 -30.09 -10.33
C ARG A 195 21.37 -29.63 -10.92
N PHE A 196 22.31 -29.17 -10.12
CA PHE A 196 23.55 -28.57 -10.60
C PHE A 196 24.44 -29.58 -11.33
N ALA A 197 24.71 -30.74 -10.70
CA ALA A 197 25.47 -31.86 -11.30
C ALA A 197 25.10 -33.16 -10.57
N LYS A 198 24.91 -34.26 -11.34
CA LYS A 198 24.55 -35.56 -10.78
C LYS A 198 25.71 -36.24 -10.03
N GLU A 199 26.94 -35.87 -10.37
CA GLU A 199 28.17 -36.44 -9.85
C GLU A 199 28.54 -35.90 -8.47
N LEU A 200 27.90 -34.81 -8.03
CA LEU A 200 28.22 -34.17 -6.76
C LEU A 200 27.21 -34.58 -5.67
N PRO A 201 27.68 -34.97 -4.48
CA PRO A 201 26.83 -35.42 -3.38
C PRO A 201 26.26 -34.23 -2.61
N PHE A 202 25.34 -33.48 -3.23
CA PHE A 202 24.65 -32.38 -2.57
C PHE A 202 23.63 -32.91 -1.56
N TRP A 203 23.45 -32.17 -0.47
CA TRP A 203 22.43 -32.45 0.54
C TRP A 203 21.86 -31.17 1.14
N GLU A 204 20.64 -31.24 1.64
CA GLU A 204 20.02 -30.17 2.39
C GLU A 204 20.62 -30.13 3.80
N TYR A 205 21.41 -29.09 4.12
CA TYR A 205 22.07 -28.92 5.42
C TYR A 205 21.29 -27.99 6.35
N SER A 206 20.25 -27.30 5.87
CA SER A 206 19.39 -26.39 6.63
C SER A 206 18.00 -26.29 6.03
N ARG A 207 17.00 -26.17 6.88
CA ARG A 207 15.62 -25.84 6.42
C ARG A 207 15.59 -24.46 5.74
N GLY A 208 14.66 -24.27 4.80
CA GLY A 208 14.48 -23.01 4.07
C GLY A 208 15.46 -22.82 2.90
N MET A 209 16.27 -23.83 2.56
CA MET A 209 17.21 -23.74 1.43
C MET A 209 16.52 -23.63 0.07
N GLY A 210 15.23 -23.98 -0.07
CA GLY A 210 14.48 -23.73 -1.30
C GLY A 210 14.35 -22.26 -1.67
N ALA A 211 14.47 -21.35 -0.68
CA ALA A 211 14.49 -19.92 -0.88
C ALA A 211 15.91 -19.33 -1.04
N MET A 212 16.96 -20.15 -1.26
CA MET A 212 18.30 -19.63 -1.51
C MET A 212 18.36 -18.77 -2.77
N GLY A 213 18.86 -17.54 -2.59
CA GLY A 213 18.87 -16.51 -3.63
C GLY A 213 17.73 -15.51 -3.51
N LEU A 214 16.82 -15.67 -2.54
CA LEU A 214 15.88 -14.61 -2.20
C LEU A 214 16.66 -13.36 -1.76
N PRO A 215 16.45 -12.18 -2.41
CA PRO A 215 17.28 -11.01 -2.14
C PRO A 215 17.03 -10.45 -0.74
N GLY A 216 18.08 -10.02 -0.06
CA GLY A 216 18.04 -9.55 1.32
C GLY A 216 18.20 -8.04 1.49
N ASP A 217 18.60 -7.30 0.45
CA ASP A 217 18.76 -5.86 0.52
C ASP A 217 17.43 -5.10 0.47
N LEU A 218 17.46 -3.80 0.76
CA LEU A 218 16.28 -2.95 0.87
C LEU A 218 15.91 -2.19 -0.41
N SER A 219 16.57 -2.47 -1.53
CA SER A 219 16.20 -1.85 -2.82
C SER A 219 14.74 -2.20 -3.20
N SER A 220 14.13 -1.35 -4.00
CA SER A 220 12.74 -1.54 -4.43
C SER A 220 12.51 -2.91 -5.07
N GLN A 221 13.40 -3.33 -6.00
CA GLN A 221 13.29 -4.61 -6.69
C GLN A 221 13.46 -5.80 -5.74
N SER A 222 14.42 -5.74 -4.83
CA SER A 222 14.64 -6.80 -3.83
C SER A 222 13.47 -6.94 -2.87
N ARG A 223 12.90 -5.80 -2.42
CA ARG A 223 11.67 -5.81 -1.61
C ARG A 223 10.47 -6.36 -2.38
N PHE A 224 10.34 -6.01 -3.68
CA PHE A 224 9.27 -6.55 -4.52
C PHE A 224 9.32 -8.07 -4.59
N VAL A 225 10.48 -8.65 -4.92
CA VAL A 225 10.68 -10.11 -5.01
C VAL A 225 10.37 -10.76 -3.65
N ARG A 226 10.93 -10.21 -2.56
CA ARG A 226 10.78 -10.78 -1.21
C ARG A 226 9.34 -10.69 -0.72
N ALA A 227 8.67 -9.55 -0.93
CA ALA A 227 7.28 -9.37 -0.55
C ALA A 227 6.35 -10.27 -1.39
N ALA A 228 6.60 -10.41 -2.70
CA ALA A 228 5.84 -11.29 -3.57
C ALA A 228 5.98 -12.76 -3.13
N PHE A 229 7.21 -13.22 -2.87
CA PHE A 229 7.46 -14.57 -2.38
C PHE A 229 6.77 -14.82 -1.03
N ALA A 230 6.91 -13.88 -0.08
CA ALA A 230 6.25 -13.98 1.22
C ALA A 230 4.71 -13.98 1.09
N CYS A 231 4.15 -13.05 0.32
CA CYS A 231 2.70 -12.88 0.17
C CYS A 231 2.04 -14.10 -0.51
N LEU A 232 2.63 -14.60 -1.61
CA LEU A 232 2.06 -15.69 -2.40
C LEU A 232 2.19 -17.07 -1.74
N ASN A 233 3.14 -17.23 -0.79
CA ASN A 233 3.36 -18.48 -0.06
C ASN A 233 2.86 -18.41 1.39
N ALA A 234 2.36 -17.26 1.85
CA ALA A 234 1.87 -17.09 3.21
C ALA A 234 0.72 -18.03 3.54
N GLN A 235 0.75 -18.60 4.74
CA GLN A 235 -0.31 -19.42 5.29
C GLN A 235 -0.76 -18.85 6.64
N SER A 236 -2.05 -18.78 6.89
CA SER A 236 -2.63 -18.37 8.17
C SER A 236 -3.88 -19.18 8.49
N GLY A 237 -4.39 -19.05 9.71
CA GLY A 237 -5.78 -19.42 10.00
C GLY A 237 -6.77 -18.53 9.23
N GLU A 238 -8.02 -18.97 9.20
CA GLU A 238 -9.10 -18.21 8.51
C GLU A 238 -9.69 -17.08 9.37
N ASP A 239 -9.43 -17.08 10.67
CA ASP A 239 -9.91 -16.04 11.57
C ASP A 239 -9.15 -14.72 11.37
N GLU A 240 -9.80 -13.62 11.77
CA GLU A 240 -9.26 -12.27 11.55
C GLU A 240 -7.92 -12.05 12.24
N LEU A 241 -7.76 -12.48 13.49
CA LEU A 241 -6.53 -12.23 14.24
C LEU A 241 -5.34 -12.99 13.65
N SER A 242 -5.53 -14.25 13.26
CA SER A 242 -4.50 -15.03 12.56
C SER A 242 -4.11 -14.38 11.23
N SER A 243 -5.10 -13.92 10.47
CA SER A 243 -4.88 -13.29 9.16
C SER A 243 -4.18 -11.94 9.28
N VAL A 244 -4.58 -11.09 10.23
CA VAL A 244 -3.91 -9.81 10.53
C VAL A 244 -2.48 -10.05 10.98
N SER A 245 -2.25 -11.00 11.90
CA SER A 245 -0.89 -11.36 12.34
C SER A 245 -0.03 -11.79 11.16
N GLN A 246 -0.52 -12.67 10.29
CA GLN A 246 0.20 -13.12 9.09
C GLN A 246 0.48 -11.97 8.13
N PHE A 247 -0.46 -11.05 7.96
CA PHE A 247 -0.25 -9.88 7.10
C PHE A 247 0.91 -9.01 7.60
N PHE A 248 1.00 -8.77 8.91
CA PHE A 248 2.15 -8.06 9.49
C PHE A 248 3.48 -8.81 9.36
N HIS A 249 3.47 -10.14 9.32
CA HIS A 249 4.67 -10.92 8.99
C HIS A 249 5.08 -10.78 7.53
N ILE A 250 4.12 -10.70 6.58
CA ILE A 250 4.40 -10.39 5.17
C ILE A 250 5.09 -9.02 5.05
N LEU A 251 4.53 -7.98 5.66
CA LEU A 251 5.12 -6.64 5.65
C LEU A 251 6.45 -6.59 6.41
N GLY A 252 6.59 -7.33 7.50
CA GLY A 252 7.81 -7.42 8.30
C GLY A 252 9.00 -8.01 7.53
N ALA A 253 8.73 -8.85 6.51
CA ALA A 253 9.78 -9.38 5.65
C ALA A 253 10.54 -8.30 4.85
N VAL A 254 9.95 -7.10 4.69
CA VAL A 254 10.50 -5.98 3.92
C VAL A 254 10.53 -4.66 4.71
N GLU A 255 10.42 -4.76 6.02
CA GLU A 255 10.51 -3.62 6.93
C GLU A 255 11.92 -3.02 6.94
N GLN A 256 12.01 -1.71 6.97
CA GLN A 256 13.28 -0.98 6.97
C GLN A 256 13.68 -0.57 8.39
N GLN A 257 14.80 -1.13 8.84
CA GLN A 257 15.35 -0.84 10.15
C GLN A 257 16.30 0.35 10.09
N ARG A 258 16.31 1.15 11.15
CA ARG A 258 17.24 2.28 11.30
C ARG A 258 18.70 1.80 11.22
N GLY A 259 19.46 2.45 10.37
CA GLY A 259 20.87 2.11 10.15
C GLY A 259 21.17 1.41 8.83
N LEU A 260 20.14 0.81 8.18
CA LEU A 260 20.36 0.04 6.95
C LEU A 260 20.19 0.86 5.65
N CYS A 261 19.42 1.96 5.69
CA CYS A 261 19.24 2.87 4.55
C CYS A 261 19.55 4.30 4.97
N ARG A 262 20.78 4.75 4.76
CA ARG A 262 21.25 6.09 5.09
C ARG A 262 21.09 7.02 3.89
N LEU A 263 20.49 8.18 4.14
CA LEU A 263 20.31 9.23 3.14
C LEU A 263 21.56 10.15 3.06
N PRO A 264 21.70 10.94 1.96
CA PRO A 264 22.86 11.84 1.80
C PRO A 264 23.00 12.91 2.88
N ASP A 265 21.90 13.33 3.51
CA ASP A 265 21.85 14.29 4.62
C ASP A 265 22.17 13.66 5.99
N GLY A 266 22.42 12.35 6.03
CA GLY A 266 22.76 11.60 7.23
C GLY A 266 21.57 11.02 7.99
N GLN A 267 20.35 11.32 7.61
CA GLN A 267 19.13 10.68 8.15
C GLN A 267 19.03 9.23 7.67
N TYR A 268 18.12 8.48 8.27
CA TYR A 268 17.82 7.10 7.89
C TYR A 268 16.39 6.97 7.44
N GLU A 269 16.18 6.31 6.33
CA GLU A 269 14.86 5.84 5.96
C GLU A 269 14.49 4.62 6.80
N ILE A 270 13.30 4.66 7.42
CA ILE A 270 12.75 3.61 8.27
C ILE A 270 11.29 3.36 7.92
N THR A 271 10.76 2.21 8.27
CA THR A 271 9.32 1.97 8.21
C THR A 271 8.61 2.72 9.32
N LEU A 272 8.07 3.92 9.04
CA LEU A 272 7.38 4.76 10.01
C LEU A 272 6.17 4.04 10.61
N TYR A 273 5.37 3.41 9.74
CA TYR A 273 4.27 2.53 10.14
C TYR A 273 4.08 1.39 9.15
N SER A 274 3.54 0.30 9.67
CA SER A 274 2.92 -0.76 8.88
C SER A 274 1.42 -0.72 9.11
N GLY A 275 0.62 -0.70 8.04
CA GLY A 275 -0.85 -0.71 8.08
C GLY A 275 -1.42 -1.97 7.42
N CYS A 276 -2.53 -2.46 7.97
CA CYS A 276 -3.32 -3.58 7.47
C CYS A 276 -4.80 -3.24 7.57
N MET A 277 -5.52 -3.26 6.47
CA MET A 277 -6.97 -3.08 6.42
C MET A 277 -7.66 -4.43 6.23
N ASN A 278 -8.56 -4.82 7.12
CA ASN A 278 -9.57 -5.82 6.80
C ASN A 278 -10.63 -5.13 5.95
N ALA A 279 -10.55 -5.29 4.63
CA ALA A 279 -11.39 -4.57 3.68
C ALA A 279 -12.86 -5.01 3.72
N ASP A 280 -13.14 -6.27 4.08
CA ASP A 280 -14.51 -6.77 4.21
C ASP A 280 -15.22 -6.23 5.46
N ARG A 281 -14.45 -5.84 6.50
CA ARG A 281 -14.97 -5.37 7.78
C ARG A 281 -14.78 -3.88 8.04
N GLY A 282 -14.01 -3.19 7.21
CA GLY A 282 -13.71 -1.77 7.39
C GLY A 282 -12.89 -1.47 8.65
N VAL A 283 -11.96 -2.36 9.02
CA VAL A 283 -11.09 -2.19 10.18
C VAL A 283 -9.67 -1.93 9.74
N TYR A 284 -9.08 -0.85 10.22
CA TYR A 284 -7.69 -0.46 9.98
C TYR A 284 -6.83 -0.83 11.18
N TYR A 285 -5.86 -1.74 10.99
CA TYR A 285 -4.85 -2.13 11.97
C TYR A 285 -3.53 -1.47 11.63
N TYR A 286 -2.76 -1.04 12.63
CA TYR A 286 -1.43 -0.51 12.41
C TYR A 286 -0.48 -0.77 13.57
N ARG A 287 0.81 -0.70 13.28
CA ARG A 287 1.90 -0.53 14.23
C ARG A 287 2.87 0.54 13.73
N THR A 288 3.63 1.15 14.62
CA THR A 288 4.65 2.14 14.28
C THR A 288 6.04 1.58 14.53
N TYR A 289 7.06 2.28 14.06
CA TYR A 289 8.46 1.89 14.27
C TYR A 289 8.80 1.72 15.77
N ASP A 290 8.37 2.68 16.59
CA ASP A 290 8.68 2.71 18.02
C ASP A 290 7.63 1.97 18.88
N ASN A 291 6.51 1.53 18.30
CA ASN A 291 5.47 0.76 18.98
C ASN A 291 5.00 -0.42 18.13
N SER A 292 5.48 -1.61 18.48
CA SER A 292 5.11 -2.85 17.78
C SER A 292 3.73 -3.41 18.16
N GLN A 293 3.07 -2.84 19.18
CA GLN A 293 1.72 -3.24 19.56
C GLN A 293 0.71 -2.84 18.48
N LEU A 294 -0.12 -3.78 18.05
CA LEU A 294 -1.17 -3.49 17.08
C LEU A 294 -2.26 -2.63 17.70
N THR A 295 -2.62 -1.58 16.98
CA THR A 295 -3.76 -0.71 17.27
C THR A 295 -4.78 -0.84 16.15
N ALA A 296 -6.08 -0.81 16.45
CA ALA A 296 -7.16 -0.94 15.48
C ALA A 296 -8.15 0.23 15.57
N VAL A 297 -8.65 0.66 14.41
CA VAL A 297 -9.77 1.59 14.26
C VAL A 297 -10.81 0.92 13.37
N ASP A 298 -12.04 0.81 13.85
CA ASP A 298 -13.19 0.23 13.13
C ASP A 298 -14.08 1.37 12.64
N MET A 299 -14.19 1.54 11.31
CA MET A 299 -14.99 2.61 10.72
C MET A 299 -16.48 2.52 11.08
N HIS A 300 -17.00 1.31 11.31
CA HIS A 300 -18.42 1.11 11.63
C HIS A 300 -18.80 1.53 13.04
N ARG A 301 -17.81 1.87 13.89
CA ARG A 301 -18.05 2.51 15.19
C ARG A 301 -18.22 4.02 15.09
N GLU A 302 -18.00 4.59 13.90
CA GLU A 302 -18.13 6.01 13.64
C GLU A 302 -19.50 6.35 13.01
N LYS A 303 -19.85 7.64 13.02
CA LYS A 303 -21.10 8.15 12.42
C LYS A 303 -20.94 8.25 10.91
N LEU A 304 -21.02 7.11 10.19
CA LEU A 304 -20.78 7.07 8.75
C LEU A 304 -21.75 7.90 7.90
N ASP A 305 -22.95 8.22 8.42
CA ASP A 305 -23.91 9.13 7.75
C ASP A 305 -23.69 10.62 8.10
N GLY A 306 -22.63 10.92 8.84
CA GLY A 306 -22.21 12.28 9.19
C GLY A 306 -21.47 12.99 8.07
N ALA A 307 -20.97 14.21 8.40
CA ALA A 307 -20.14 15.02 7.53
C ALA A 307 -18.78 15.40 8.17
N GLU A 308 -18.54 14.99 9.41
CA GLU A 308 -17.32 15.32 10.14
C GLU A 308 -16.34 14.16 10.13
N LEU A 309 -15.07 14.46 9.84
CA LEU A 309 -13.98 13.48 9.88
C LEU A 309 -13.73 13.02 11.32
N ALA A 310 -13.40 11.74 11.48
CA ALA A 310 -12.84 11.22 12.72
C ALA A 310 -11.38 10.84 12.46
N ALA A 311 -10.43 11.48 13.18
CA ALA A 311 -9.01 11.27 13.02
C ALA A 311 -8.37 10.80 14.33
N TYR A 312 -7.58 9.73 14.24
CA TYR A 312 -6.89 9.06 15.35
C TYR A 312 -5.38 9.14 15.14
N PRO A 313 -4.67 10.03 15.86
CA PRO A 313 -3.21 10.10 15.79
C PRO A 313 -2.56 8.77 16.14
N LEU A 314 -1.41 8.50 15.53
CA LEU A 314 -0.69 7.25 15.74
C LEU A 314 -0.20 7.11 17.20
N ARG A 315 -0.29 5.90 17.73
CA ARG A 315 0.30 5.52 19.01
C ARG A 315 1.76 5.16 18.79
N GLU A 316 2.65 6.10 19.06
CA GLU A 316 4.10 5.91 18.84
C GLU A 316 4.82 5.37 20.08
N LYS A 317 4.27 5.60 21.26
CA LYS A 317 4.93 5.20 22.51
C LYS A 317 4.76 3.70 22.73
N MET A 318 5.90 2.98 22.84
CA MET A 318 5.91 1.56 23.16
C MET A 318 5.27 1.28 24.53
N GLU A 319 4.35 0.33 24.54
CA GLU A 319 3.74 -0.22 25.74
C GLU A 319 4.24 -1.65 25.94
N ILE A 320 4.79 -1.94 27.11
CA ILE A 320 5.30 -3.27 27.46
C ILE A 320 4.39 -3.87 28.50
N PHE A 321 3.77 -4.99 28.15
CA PHE A 321 3.05 -5.79 29.12
C PHE A 321 4.06 -6.51 30.04
N ARG A 322 3.96 -6.29 31.36
CA ARG A 322 4.81 -6.94 32.37
C ARG A 322 4.01 -8.01 33.07
N GLU A 323 4.53 -9.24 33.07
CA GLU A 323 3.86 -10.39 33.70
C GLU A 323 4.23 -10.57 35.18
N ASN A 324 5.19 -9.80 35.69
CA ASN A 324 5.67 -9.84 37.09
C ASN A 324 5.66 -8.46 37.75
#